data_cfe57b3d71e2c383ab6f422e14d7c77c
#
_entry.id   cfe57b3d71e2c383ab6f422e14d7c77c
#
_cell.length_a   1.000
_cell.length_b   1.000
_cell.length_c   1.000
_cell.angle_alpha   90.00
_cell.angle_beta   90.00
_cell.angle_gamma   90.00
#
_symmetry.space_group_name_H-M   'P 1'
#
loop_
_entity.id
_entity.type
_entity.pdbx_description
1 polymer ?
#
loop_
_entity_poly.entity_id
_entity_poly.type
_entity_poly.pdbx_seq_one_letter_code
_entity_poly.pdbx_strand_id
1 'polypeptide(L)'
;NARSLPWGIVTNKPRIYTEILLQRLANKLPILEHCSVLVCPDDVERTKPFPDPLFLAARTINIDAKDCWYLGDHIRDIDAGNAANMFTIATLYGYIEAHDNPENWRADFLVNTAQEVTDLLSSV
;
A
#
# COMPACT_ATOMS: atom_id res chain seq x y z
N ASN A 1 -2.64 -17.85 0.27
CA ASN A 1 -2.07 -18.24 1.53
C ASN A 1 -3.16 -18.77 2.45
N ALA A 2 -2.76 -19.40 3.54
CA ALA A 2 -3.70 -20.05 4.45
C ALA A 2 -4.65 -19.07 5.13
N ARG A 3 -4.30 -17.80 5.22
CA ARG A 3 -5.12 -16.81 5.90
C ARG A 3 -6.12 -16.10 4.98
N SER A 4 -5.95 -16.24 3.68
CA SER A 4 -6.86 -15.62 2.71
C SER A 4 -7.09 -14.13 2.98
N LEU A 5 -6.05 -13.41 3.35
CA LEU A 5 -6.15 -11.98 3.64
C LEU A 5 -6.45 -11.20 2.36
N PRO A 6 -7.47 -10.34 2.35
CA PRO A 6 -7.69 -9.47 1.20
C PRO A 6 -6.60 -8.42 1.12
N TRP A 7 -6.21 -8.07 -0.10
CA TRP A 7 -5.19 -7.06 -0.32
C TRP A 7 -5.47 -6.30 -1.60
N GLY A 8 -4.87 -5.15 -1.71
CA GLY A 8 -5.06 -4.31 -2.88
C GLY A 8 -3.90 -3.37 -3.11
N ILE A 9 -4.04 -2.58 -4.16
CA ILE A 9 -3.02 -1.63 -4.59
C ILE A 9 -3.63 -0.23 -4.61
N VAL A 10 -2.92 0.72 -4.02
CA VAL A 10 -3.25 2.14 -4.08
C VAL A 10 -2.05 2.87 -4.69
N THR A 11 -2.23 3.51 -5.82
CA THR A 11 -1.14 4.15 -6.55
C THR A 11 -1.52 5.58 -6.97
N ASN A 12 -0.49 6.43 -7.11
CA ASN A 12 -0.67 7.75 -7.72
C ASN A 12 -0.43 7.73 -9.23
N LYS A 13 -0.16 6.57 -9.81
CA LYS A 13 -0.01 6.42 -11.27
C LYS A 13 -1.39 6.38 -11.92
N PRO A 14 -1.66 7.20 -12.96
CA PRO A 14 -2.97 7.20 -13.63
C PRO A 14 -3.39 5.82 -14.10
N ARG A 15 -4.70 5.57 -14.06
CA ARG A 15 -5.26 4.22 -14.30
C ARG A 15 -4.81 3.62 -15.62
N ILE A 16 -4.78 4.39 -16.69
CA ILE A 16 -4.42 3.86 -18.00
C ILE A 16 -3.02 3.24 -17.98
N TYR A 17 -2.05 3.90 -17.32
CA TYR A 17 -0.69 3.38 -17.23
C TYR A 17 -0.57 2.22 -16.26
N THR A 18 -1.34 2.27 -15.17
CA THR A 18 -1.35 1.22 -14.16
C THR A 18 -1.89 -0.08 -14.75
N GLU A 19 -2.99 0.00 -15.48
CA GLU A 19 -3.59 -1.19 -16.09
C GLU A 19 -2.67 -1.82 -17.13
N ILE A 20 -1.98 -1.01 -17.94
CA ILE A 20 -1.01 -1.53 -18.89
C ILE A 20 0.12 -2.26 -18.17
N LEU A 21 0.63 -1.66 -17.09
CA LEU A 21 1.69 -2.26 -16.30
C LEU A 21 1.26 -3.60 -15.70
N LEU A 22 0.07 -3.63 -15.11
CA LEU A 22 -0.45 -4.85 -14.48
C LEU A 22 -0.68 -5.95 -15.50
N GLN A 23 -1.17 -5.61 -16.70
CA GLN A 23 -1.33 -6.59 -17.77
C GLN A 23 0.00 -7.22 -18.17
N ARG A 24 1.06 -6.41 -18.26
CA ARG A 24 2.39 -6.91 -18.60
C ARG A 24 2.97 -7.81 -17.52
N LEU A 25 2.61 -7.55 -16.26
CA LEU A 25 3.13 -8.32 -15.13
C LEU A 25 2.30 -9.57 -14.82
N ALA A 26 1.05 -9.63 -15.30
CA ALA A 26 0.12 -10.68 -14.91
C ALA A 26 0.66 -12.09 -15.20
N ASN A 27 1.35 -12.28 -16.32
CA ASN A 27 1.90 -13.59 -16.68
C ASN A 27 3.10 -13.97 -15.81
N LYS A 28 3.80 -12.99 -15.26
CA LYS A 28 4.99 -13.22 -14.43
C LYS A 28 4.69 -13.25 -12.95
N LEU A 29 3.56 -12.65 -12.57
CA LEU A 29 3.16 -12.51 -11.16
C LEU A 29 1.70 -12.96 -11.01
N PRO A 30 1.44 -14.27 -11.01
CA PRO A 30 0.06 -14.77 -10.90
C PRO A 30 -0.70 -14.29 -9.67
N ILE A 31 0.02 -13.89 -8.61
CA ILE A 31 -0.62 -13.37 -7.40
C ILE A 31 -1.47 -12.12 -7.66
N LEU A 32 -1.22 -11.40 -8.76
CA LEU A 32 -2.02 -10.22 -9.10
C LEU A 32 -3.48 -10.55 -9.36
N GLU A 33 -3.80 -11.81 -9.68
CA GLU A 33 -5.19 -12.26 -9.83
C GLU A 33 -5.97 -12.16 -8.52
N HIS A 34 -5.28 -12.17 -7.38
CA HIS A 34 -5.90 -12.12 -6.06
C HIS A 34 -6.01 -10.70 -5.51
N CYS A 35 -5.62 -9.70 -6.29
CA CYS A 35 -5.77 -8.30 -5.88
C CYS A 35 -7.27 -7.96 -5.80
N SER A 36 -7.73 -7.58 -4.60
CA SER A 36 -9.14 -7.34 -4.34
C SER A 36 -9.59 -5.94 -4.75
N VAL A 37 -8.67 -4.99 -4.80
CA VAL A 37 -9.01 -3.61 -5.14
C VAL A 37 -7.80 -2.90 -5.73
N LEU A 38 -8.05 -2.07 -6.74
CA LEU A 38 -7.05 -1.17 -7.31
C LEU A 38 -7.62 0.24 -7.28
N VAL A 39 -6.92 1.15 -6.59
CA VAL A 39 -7.31 2.56 -6.56
C VAL A 39 -6.24 3.39 -7.26
N CYS A 40 -6.66 4.16 -8.22
CA CYS A 40 -5.82 5.05 -9.01
C CYS A 40 -6.24 6.50 -8.77
N PRO A 41 -5.44 7.50 -9.18
CA PRO A 41 -5.81 8.91 -8.99
C PRO A 41 -7.16 9.27 -9.60
N ASP A 42 -7.52 8.61 -10.70
CA ASP A 42 -8.78 8.82 -11.40
C ASP A 42 -10.00 8.49 -10.53
N ASP A 43 -9.84 7.68 -9.50
CA ASP A 43 -10.93 7.15 -8.69
C ASP A 43 -11.29 8.02 -7.50
N VAL A 44 -10.47 9.01 -7.19
CA VAL A 44 -10.63 9.84 -5.99
C VAL A 44 -10.46 11.31 -6.32
N GLU A 45 -10.98 12.15 -5.44
CA GLU A 45 -10.83 13.60 -5.58
C GLU A 45 -9.42 14.05 -5.22
N ARG A 46 -8.83 13.46 -4.18
CA ARG A 46 -7.49 13.83 -3.71
C ARG A 46 -6.65 12.56 -3.57
N THR A 47 -5.44 12.63 -4.12
CA THR A 47 -4.50 11.52 -4.08
C THR A 47 -3.61 11.60 -2.83
N LYS A 48 -2.77 10.57 -2.61
CA LYS A 48 -1.80 10.63 -1.51
C LYS A 48 -0.96 11.89 -1.61
N PRO A 49 -0.68 12.58 -0.54
CA PRO A 49 -0.71 12.16 0.86
C PRO A 49 -2.09 12.26 1.56
N PHE A 50 -3.13 12.60 0.84
CA PHE A 50 -4.47 12.59 1.42
C PHE A 50 -4.96 11.15 1.60
N PRO A 51 -5.83 10.89 2.60
CA PRO A 51 -6.27 9.53 2.88
C PRO A 51 -7.39 9.02 1.97
N ASP A 52 -7.92 9.87 1.07
CA ASP A 52 -9.06 9.53 0.21
C ASP A 52 -8.93 8.18 -0.47
N PRO A 53 -7.78 7.87 -1.16
CA PRO A 53 -7.67 6.58 -1.86
C PRO A 53 -7.64 5.39 -0.90
N LEU A 54 -7.08 5.57 0.30
CA LEU A 54 -7.02 4.48 1.28
C LEU A 54 -8.40 4.20 1.87
N PHE A 55 -9.19 5.23 2.11
CA PHE A 55 -10.59 5.05 2.55
C PHE A 55 -11.41 4.34 1.47
N LEU A 56 -11.22 4.70 0.20
CA LEU A 56 -11.92 4.03 -0.89
C LEU A 56 -11.53 2.56 -0.96
N ALA A 57 -10.24 2.25 -0.84
CA ALA A 57 -9.77 0.87 -0.86
C ALA A 57 -10.37 0.06 0.28
N ALA A 58 -10.31 0.57 1.50
CA ALA A 58 -10.85 -0.11 2.68
C ALA A 58 -12.35 -0.35 2.55
N ARG A 59 -13.08 0.66 2.09
CA ARG A 59 -14.52 0.56 1.88
C ARG A 59 -14.87 -0.48 0.82
N THR A 60 -14.07 -0.55 -0.25
CA THR A 60 -14.30 -1.50 -1.34
C THR A 60 -14.14 -2.94 -0.88
N ILE A 61 -13.17 -3.21 -0.01
CA ILE A 61 -12.97 -4.56 0.55
C ILE A 61 -13.78 -4.79 1.82
N ASN A 62 -14.56 -3.77 2.25
CA ASN A 62 -15.46 -3.85 3.40
C ASN A 62 -14.73 -4.17 4.72
N ILE A 63 -13.60 -3.50 4.94
CA ILE A 63 -12.81 -3.61 6.17
C ILE A 63 -12.58 -2.21 6.69
N ASP A 64 -12.75 -2.00 8.01
CA ASP A 64 -12.47 -0.69 8.62
C ASP A 64 -11.00 -0.33 8.44
N ALA A 65 -10.73 0.95 8.16
CA ALA A 65 -9.37 1.42 7.97
C ALA A 65 -8.46 1.07 9.15
N LYS A 66 -8.96 1.18 10.37
CA LYS A 66 -8.19 0.87 11.58
C LYS A 66 -7.70 -0.57 11.63
N ASP A 67 -8.31 -1.47 10.85
CA ASP A 67 -7.96 -2.88 10.79
C ASP A 67 -7.10 -3.21 9.57
N CYS A 68 -6.69 -2.19 8.81
CA CYS A 68 -5.87 -2.35 7.62
C CYS A 68 -4.42 -1.98 7.90
N TRP A 69 -3.52 -2.65 7.20
CA TRP A 69 -2.12 -2.26 7.15
C TRP A 69 -1.86 -1.60 5.80
N TYR A 70 -1.08 -0.52 5.81
CA TYR A 70 -0.65 0.13 4.58
C TYR A 70 0.86 0.18 4.52
N LEU A 71 1.41 -0.40 3.46
CA LEU A 71 2.85 -0.47 3.23
C LEU A 71 3.23 0.53 2.15
N GLY A 72 4.27 1.32 2.41
CA GLY A 72 4.72 2.30 1.44
C GLY A 72 6.20 2.60 1.58
N ASP A 73 6.79 3.13 0.52
CA ASP A 73 8.21 3.45 0.46
C ASP A 73 8.48 4.95 0.31
N HIS A 74 7.47 5.77 0.51
CA HIS A 74 7.59 7.22 0.40
C HIS A 74 6.80 7.88 1.53
N ILE A 75 7.24 9.10 1.91
CA ILE A 75 6.58 9.83 2.99
C ILE A 75 5.09 10.07 2.71
N ARG A 76 4.71 10.32 1.46
CA ARG A 76 3.30 10.53 1.13
C ARG A 76 2.44 9.31 1.38
N ASP A 77 3.02 8.11 1.25
CA ASP A 77 2.30 6.86 1.58
C ASP A 77 2.02 6.79 3.07
N ILE A 78 3.04 7.08 3.87
CA ILE A 78 2.91 7.02 5.32
C ILE A 78 1.97 8.11 5.84
N ASP A 79 2.05 9.32 5.28
CA ASP A 79 1.14 10.40 5.65
C ASP A 79 -0.32 10.01 5.34
N ALA A 80 -0.57 9.41 4.18
CA ALA A 80 -1.91 8.98 3.81
C ALA A 80 -2.41 7.87 4.74
N GLY A 81 -1.56 6.89 5.04
CA GLY A 81 -1.91 5.80 5.94
C GLY A 81 -2.22 6.29 7.35
N ASN A 82 -1.40 7.20 7.87
CA ASN A 82 -1.62 7.78 9.20
C ASN A 82 -2.91 8.61 9.23
N ALA A 83 -3.16 9.39 8.18
CA ALA A 83 -4.39 10.19 8.08
C ALA A 83 -5.63 9.30 7.99
N ALA A 84 -5.51 8.09 7.46
CA ALA A 84 -6.60 7.12 7.39
C ALA A 84 -6.74 6.28 8.64
N ASN A 85 -5.86 6.45 9.63
CA ASN A 85 -5.78 5.63 10.84
C ASN A 85 -5.49 4.16 10.58
N MET A 86 -4.73 3.89 9.52
CA MET A 86 -4.22 2.55 9.23
C MET A 86 -2.92 2.31 9.98
N PHE A 87 -2.56 1.04 10.17
CA PHE A 87 -1.24 0.67 10.66
C PHE A 87 -0.26 0.83 9.51
N THR A 88 0.72 1.72 9.66
CA THR A 88 1.63 2.06 8.56
C THR A 88 2.99 1.40 8.72
N ILE A 89 3.49 0.87 7.60
CA ILE A 89 4.79 0.20 7.55
C ILE A 89 5.59 0.85 6.43
N ALA A 90 6.73 1.42 6.78
CA ALA A 90 7.64 1.97 5.79
C ALA A 90 8.59 0.86 5.32
N THR A 91 8.59 0.62 4.00
CA THR A 91 9.40 -0.42 3.39
C THR A 91 10.69 0.20 2.88
N LEU A 92 11.80 -0.07 3.57
CA LEU A 92 13.07 0.60 3.29
C LEU A 92 13.86 -0.07 2.17
N TYR A 93 13.36 -1.16 1.62
CA TYR A 93 14.00 -1.82 0.49
C TYR A 93 13.54 -1.26 -0.87
N GLY A 94 12.62 -0.28 -0.86
CA GLY A 94 12.31 0.49 -2.06
C GLY A 94 13.36 1.55 -2.31
N TYR A 95 13.19 2.35 -3.38
CA TYR A 95 14.10 3.44 -3.66
C TYR A 95 13.89 4.58 -2.67
N ILE A 96 14.92 4.86 -1.88
CA ILE A 96 14.91 5.98 -0.93
C ILE A 96 15.98 6.96 -1.38
N GLU A 97 15.61 8.20 -1.62
CA GLU A 97 16.56 9.23 -2.00
C GLU A 97 17.48 9.58 -0.83
N ALA A 98 18.70 10.02 -1.14
CA ALA A 98 19.73 10.29 -0.12
C ALA A 98 19.30 11.31 0.93
N HIS A 99 18.44 12.26 0.55
CA HIS A 99 17.97 13.29 1.47
C HIS A 99 16.74 12.85 2.28
N ASP A 100 16.15 11.71 1.95
CA ASP A 100 15.01 11.20 2.70
C ASP A 100 15.47 10.61 4.02
N ASN A 101 14.65 10.79 5.05
CA ASN A 101 14.92 10.24 6.37
C ASN A 101 13.68 9.49 6.87
N PRO A 102 13.54 8.20 6.49
CA PRO A 102 12.34 7.42 6.80
C PRO A 102 11.98 7.38 8.28
N GLU A 103 12.96 7.52 9.15
CA GLU A 103 12.72 7.52 10.60
C GLU A 103 11.81 8.67 11.03
N ASN A 104 11.76 9.75 10.25
CA ASN A 104 10.95 10.93 10.54
C ASN A 104 9.57 10.87 9.88
N TRP A 105 9.25 9.80 9.16
CA TRP A 105 7.96 9.69 8.46
C TRP A 105 6.80 9.35 9.39
N ARG A 106 7.07 8.96 10.63
CA ARG A 106 6.06 8.58 11.63
C ARG A 106 5.31 7.31 11.28
N ALA A 107 5.95 6.38 10.56
CA ALA A 107 5.39 5.05 10.34
C ALA A 107 5.32 4.30 11.66
N ASP A 108 4.33 3.42 11.80
CA ASP A 108 4.22 2.58 12.97
C ASP A 108 5.34 1.54 13.02
N PHE A 109 5.86 1.15 11.85
CA PHE A 109 6.91 0.16 11.76
C PHE A 109 7.81 0.43 10.55
N LEU A 110 9.09 0.05 10.67
CA LEU A 110 10.06 0.15 9.57
C LEU A 110 10.57 -1.26 9.26
N VAL A 111 10.56 -1.65 7.99
CA VAL A 111 11.08 -2.95 7.57
C VAL A 111 12.13 -2.78 6.47
N ASN A 112 13.18 -3.57 6.53
CA ASN A 112 14.29 -3.50 5.57
C ASN A 112 14.19 -4.55 4.46
N THR A 113 13.38 -5.59 4.66
CA THR A 113 13.25 -6.67 3.68
C THR A 113 11.81 -7.14 3.60
N ALA A 114 11.46 -7.75 2.47
CA ALA A 114 10.15 -8.36 2.31
C ALA A 114 9.92 -9.49 3.32
N GLN A 115 10.98 -10.18 3.72
CA GLN A 115 10.88 -11.24 4.72
C GLN A 115 10.39 -10.70 6.06
N GLU A 116 10.81 -9.50 6.44
CA GLU A 116 10.33 -8.88 7.68
C GLU A 116 8.83 -8.61 7.64
N VAL A 117 8.29 -8.26 6.46
CA VAL A 117 6.83 -8.10 6.30
C VAL A 117 6.13 -9.44 6.53
N THR A 118 6.66 -10.50 5.94
CA THR A 118 6.12 -11.84 6.12
C THR A 118 6.14 -12.25 7.60
N ASP A 119 7.24 -11.99 8.28
CA ASP A 119 7.38 -12.31 9.69
C ASP A 119 6.37 -11.54 10.54
N LEU A 120 6.15 -10.27 10.22
CA LEU A 120 5.21 -9.43 10.94
C LEU A 120 3.77 -9.96 10.74
N LEU A 121 3.41 -10.33 9.53
CA LEU A 121 2.10 -10.92 9.24
C LEU A 121 1.88 -12.22 9.98
N SER A 122 2.93 -13.03 10.11
CA SER A 122 2.85 -14.32 10.79
C SER A 122 2.68 -14.18 12.30
N SER A 123 2.99 -13.02 12.86
CA SER A 123 2.91 -12.78 14.30
C SER A 123 1.52 -12.35 14.77
N VAL A 124 0.59 -12.10 13.87
CA VAL A 124 -0.76 -11.64 14.21
C VAL A 124 -1.80 -12.75 14.10
#